data_76fce654307d29f3a7664a587655b567
#
_entry.id   76fce654307d29f3a7664a587655b567
#
_cell.length_a   1.000
_cell.length_b   1.000
_cell.length_c   1.000
_cell.angle_alpha   90.00
_cell.angle_beta   90.00
_cell.angle_gamma   90.00
#
_symmetry.space_group_name_H-M   'P 1'
#
loop_
_entity.id
_entity.type
_entity.pdbx_description
1 polymer ?
#
loop_
_entity_poly.entity_id
_entity_poly.type
_entity_poly.pdbx_seq_one_letter_code
_entity_poly.pdbx_strand_id
1 'polypeptide(L)'
;MRFSSLPFLFGFLPITLAIYFAVPLRWRNLALLLTSLVFYGWGEPVYISIMVLSILIDYTHGMLVEKYRSRDALARWFVAESVLLNLGLLGFFKYWDFFAANLSLIPGVSIPTLGLPLPIGISFFTFQTMSYTIDVYRGEAKAQKNIINFGAYNPLLYFRF
;
A
#
# COMPACT_ATOMS: atom_id res chain seq x y z
N MET A 1 -1.52 15.45 -7.04
CA MET A 1 -0.57 15.66 -8.18
C MET A 1 -0.48 14.40 -9.02
N ARG A 2 -0.41 14.52 -10.34
CA ARG A 2 -0.19 13.35 -11.23
C ARG A 2 1.31 13.15 -11.43
N PHE A 3 1.80 11.91 -11.50
CA PHE A 3 3.23 11.62 -11.77
C PHE A 3 3.74 12.20 -13.10
N SER A 4 2.85 12.40 -14.06
CA SER A 4 3.17 13.02 -15.35
C SER A 4 3.11 14.57 -15.34
N SER A 5 2.91 15.19 -14.18
CA SER A 5 2.84 16.65 -14.10
C SER A 5 4.24 17.28 -14.10
N LEU A 6 4.38 18.42 -14.78
CA LEU A 6 5.62 19.20 -14.80
C LEU A 6 6.15 19.54 -13.39
N PRO A 7 5.29 19.93 -12.39
CA PRO A 7 5.75 20.16 -11.03
C PRO A 7 6.34 18.92 -10.37
N PHE A 8 5.87 17.71 -10.71
CA PHE A 8 6.45 16.47 -10.20
C PHE A 8 7.85 16.24 -10.79
N LEU A 9 7.99 16.30 -12.11
CA LEU A 9 9.24 15.99 -12.80
C LEU A 9 10.34 17.00 -12.50
N PHE A 10 10.03 18.29 -12.48
CA PHE A 10 11.03 19.35 -12.35
C PHE A 10 11.17 19.92 -10.94
N GLY A 11 10.21 19.67 -10.05
CA GLY A 11 10.25 20.10 -8.65
C GLY A 11 10.48 18.93 -7.70
N PHE A 12 9.49 18.10 -7.55
CA PHE A 12 9.49 17.06 -6.52
C PHE A 12 10.58 15.98 -6.72
N LEU A 13 10.74 15.48 -7.94
CA LEU A 13 11.72 14.44 -8.24
C LEU A 13 13.17 14.89 -7.99
N PRO A 14 13.65 16.07 -8.49
CA PRO A 14 14.97 16.56 -8.19
C PRO A 14 15.21 16.81 -6.70
N ILE A 15 14.21 17.35 -5.98
CA ILE A 15 14.30 17.56 -4.53
C ILE A 15 14.43 16.24 -3.80
N THR A 16 13.63 15.25 -4.15
CA THR A 16 13.70 13.92 -3.55
C THR A 16 15.05 13.24 -3.79
N LEU A 17 15.59 13.35 -5.01
CA LEU A 17 16.92 12.85 -5.34
C LEU A 17 18.02 13.60 -4.57
N ALA A 18 17.93 14.90 -4.46
CA ALA A 18 18.89 15.70 -3.67
C ALA A 18 18.87 15.28 -2.20
N ILE A 19 17.70 15.11 -1.59
CA ILE A 19 17.55 14.59 -0.21
C ILE A 19 18.14 13.19 -0.09
N TYR A 20 17.84 12.29 -1.04
CA TYR A 20 18.34 10.93 -1.03
C TYR A 20 19.87 10.85 -1.05
N PHE A 21 20.52 11.67 -1.85
CA PHE A 21 21.99 11.70 -1.93
C PHE A 21 22.65 12.46 -0.78
N ALA A 22 21.96 13.45 -0.20
CA ALA A 22 22.46 14.21 0.95
C ALA A 22 22.43 13.41 2.27
N VAL A 23 21.50 12.46 2.38
CA VAL A 23 21.28 11.69 3.62
C VAL A 23 22.22 10.47 3.67
N PRO A 24 22.83 10.14 4.86
CA PRO A 24 23.65 8.95 5.02
C PRO A 24 22.90 7.67 4.71
N LEU A 25 23.61 6.63 4.24
CA LEU A 25 23.06 5.36 3.77
C LEU A 25 22.01 4.73 4.68
N ARG A 26 22.22 4.82 6.00
CA ARG A 26 21.29 4.25 7.00
C ARG A 26 19.93 4.93 7.07
N TRP A 27 19.82 6.19 6.62
CA TRP A 27 18.60 7.00 6.67
C TRP A 27 17.93 7.17 5.31
N ARG A 28 18.53 6.68 4.24
CA ARG A 28 18.01 6.84 2.87
C ARG A 28 16.60 6.25 2.71
N ASN A 29 16.37 5.06 3.29
CA ASN A 29 15.05 4.42 3.22
C ASN A 29 13.99 5.21 4.00
N LEU A 30 14.36 5.81 5.13
CA LEU A 30 13.46 6.69 5.86
C LEU A 30 13.16 7.97 5.07
N ALA A 31 14.17 8.57 4.46
CA ALA A 31 13.99 9.77 3.62
C ALA A 31 13.05 9.47 2.44
N LEU A 32 13.24 8.33 1.77
CA LEU A 32 12.35 7.90 0.68
C LEU A 32 10.92 7.64 1.16
N LEU A 33 10.76 6.98 2.31
CA LEU A 33 9.43 6.76 2.90
C LEU A 33 8.74 8.08 3.21
N LEU A 34 9.43 9.02 3.85
CA LEU A 34 8.86 10.31 4.21
C LEU A 34 8.52 11.16 2.97
N THR A 35 9.40 11.23 1.98
CA THR A 35 9.13 11.98 0.74
C THR A 35 7.97 11.35 -0.03
N SER A 36 7.87 10.03 -0.09
CA SER A 36 6.74 9.34 -0.70
C SER A 36 5.42 9.62 0.02
N LEU A 37 5.42 9.60 1.36
CA LEU A 37 4.25 9.95 2.16
C LEU A 37 3.82 11.40 1.96
N VAL A 38 4.79 12.34 1.90
CA VAL A 38 4.51 13.75 1.61
C VAL A 38 3.89 13.92 0.22
N PHE A 39 4.43 13.22 -0.78
CA PHE A 39 3.88 13.25 -2.14
C PHE A 39 2.44 12.74 -2.21
N TYR A 40 2.18 11.60 -1.56
CA TYR A 40 0.83 11.04 -1.45
C TYR A 40 -0.11 11.97 -0.70
N GLY A 41 0.34 12.56 0.43
CA GLY A 41 -0.45 13.47 1.23
C GLY A 41 -0.80 14.79 0.54
N TRP A 42 0.07 15.24 -0.34
CA TRP A 42 -0.21 16.44 -1.14
C TRP A 42 -1.32 16.19 -2.18
N GLY A 43 -1.39 14.98 -2.70
CA GLY A 43 -2.41 14.59 -3.67
C GLY A 43 -3.74 14.21 -3.01
N GLU A 44 -3.68 13.33 -2.03
CA GLU A 44 -4.86 12.68 -1.45
C GLU A 44 -4.63 12.28 0.01
N PRO A 45 -4.80 13.22 0.97
CA PRO A 45 -4.43 13.00 2.38
C PRO A 45 -5.20 11.86 3.06
N VAL A 46 -6.43 11.59 2.65
CA VAL A 46 -7.26 10.52 3.21
C VAL A 46 -6.64 9.15 2.95
N TYR A 47 -6.00 8.98 1.79
CA TYR A 47 -5.46 7.68 1.38
C TYR A 47 -4.10 7.33 1.98
N ILE A 48 -3.39 8.30 2.57
CA ILE A 48 -2.19 8.01 3.39
C ILE A 48 -2.55 7.04 4.51
N SER A 49 -3.64 7.30 5.22
CA SER A 49 -4.06 6.45 6.34
C SER A 49 -4.29 5.01 5.89
N ILE A 50 -4.90 4.83 4.73
CA ILE A 50 -5.15 3.50 4.16
C ILE A 50 -3.84 2.82 3.74
N MET A 51 -2.95 3.56 3.10
CA MET A 51 -1.64 3.04 2.69
C MET A 51 -0.81 2.62 3.91
N VAL A 52 -0.76 3.45 4.95
CA VAL A 52 -0.07 3.11 6.21
C VAL A 52 -0.70 1.90 6.87
N LEU A 53 -2.04 1.82 6.91
CA LEU A 53 -2.75 0.67 7.45
C LEU A 53 -2.43 -0.62 6.69
N SER A 54 -2.45 -0.59 5.34
CA SER A 54 -2.06 -1.73 4.51
C SER A 54 -0.61 -2.16 4.76
N ILE A 55 0.32 -1.20 4.83
CA ILE A 55 1.73 -1.49 5.15
C ILE A 55 1.86 -2.20 6.50
N LEU A 56 1.14 -1.75 7.52
CA LEU A 56 1.15 -2.38 8.85
C LEU A 56 0.56 -3.79 8.83
N ILE A 57 -0.55 -3.98 8.14
CA ILE A 57 -1.20 -5.28 7.96
C ILE A 57 -0.21 -6.25 7.30
N ASP A 58 0.34 -5.88 6.15
CA ASP A 58 1.20 -6.77 5.38
C ASP A 58 2.55 -7.02 6.05
N TYR A 59 3.09 -6.03 6.75
CA TYR A 59 4.28 -6.20 7.59
C TYR A 59 4.04 -7.24 8.70
N THR A 60 2.93 -7.12 9.42
CA THR A 60 2.60 -8.07 10.51
C THR A 60 2.33 -9.48 9.97
N HIS A 61 1.58 -9.59 8.88
CA HIS A 61 1.30 -10.88 8.23
C HIS A 61 2.56 -11.51 7.65
N GLY A 62 3.44 -10.74 7.02
CA GLY A 62 4.73 -11.25 6.54
C GLY A 62 5.57 -11.87 7.66
N MET A 63 5.65 -11.22 8.83
CA MET A 63 6.35 -11.78 9.99
C MET A 63 5.66 -13.02 10.57
N LEU A 64 4.32 -13.03 10.62
CA LEU A 64 3.55 -14.18 11.10
C LEU A 64 3.71 -15.38 10.17
N VAL A 65 3.64 -15.17 8.88
CA VAL A 65 3.84 -16.20 7.86
C VAL A 65 5.24 -16.81 7.97
N GLU A 66 6.29 -15.99 8.12
CA GLU A 66 7.66 -16.50 8.30
C GLU A 66 7.79 -17.28 9.61
N LYS A 67 7.23 -16.78 10.72
CA LYS A 67 7.30 -17.42 12.05
C LYS A 67 6.59 -18.77 12.07
N TYR A 68 5.43 -18.86 11.42
CA TYR A 68 4.62 -20.08 11.41
C TYR A 68 4.79 -20.93 10.15
N ARG A 69 5.81 -20.66 9.37
CA ARG A 69 6.09 -21.38 8.12
C ARG A 69 6.28 -22.89 8.29
N SER A 70 6.79 -23.32 9.45
CA SER A 70 6.87 -24.76 9.79
C SER A 70 5.51 -25.41 10.01
N ARG A 71 4.46 -24.64 10.24
CA ARG A 71 3.06 -25.07 10.40
C ARG A 71 2.25 -24.64 9.19
N ASP A 72 2.31 -25.41 8.13
CA ASP A 72 1.76 -25.06 6.81
C ASP A 72 0.30 -24.58 6.86
N ALA A 73 -0.56 -25.22 7.66
CA ALA A 73 -1.95 -24.82 7.82
C ALA A 73 -2.10 -23.39 8.38
N LEU A 74 -1.31 -23.01 9.40
CA LEU A 74 -1.36 -21.68 9.99
C LEU A 74 -0.77 -20.64 9.04
N ALA A 75 0.33 -20.94 8.37
CA ALA A 75 0.92 -20.06 7.39
C ALA A 75 -0.05 -19.75 6.25
N ARG A 76 -0.76 -20.75 5.72
CA ARG A 76 -1.81 -20.55 4.71
C ARG A 76 -2.95 -19.67 5.21
N TRP A 77 -3.37 -19.83 6.47
CA TRP A 77 -4.39 -18.98 7.07
C TRP A 77 -3.97 -17.52 7.09
N PHE A 78 -2.76 -17.20 7.54
CA PHE A 78 -2.26 -15.84 7.56
C PHE A 78 -2.10 -15.23 6.16
N VAL A 79 -1.70 -16.04 5.16
CA VAL A 79 -1.69 -15.59 3.76
C VAL A 79 -3.09 -15.29 3.27
N ALA A 80 -4.05 -16.19 3.52
CA ALA A 80 -5.44 -15.99 3.10
C ALA A 80 -6.06 -14.75 3.77
N GLU A 81 -5.80 -14.54 5.06
CA GLU A 81 -6.25 -13.38 5.81
C GLU A 81 -5.67 -12.08 5.23
N SER A 82 -4.36 -12.01 4.97
CA SER A 82 -3.72 -10.86 4.33
C SER A 82 -4.34 -10.56 2.97
N VAL A 83 -4.52 -11.59 2.13
CA VAL A 83 -5.14 -11.44 0.81
C VAL A 83 -6.58 -10.92 0.93
N LEU A 84 -7.38 -11.49 1.83
CA LEU A 84 -8.77 -11.08 2.04
C LEU A 84 -8.87 -9.63 2.55
N LEU A 85 -8.00 -9.22 3.49
CA LEU A 85 -7.96 -7.86 4.01
C LEU A 85 -7.58 -6.86 2.91
N ASN A 86 -6.56 -7.16 2.14
CA ASN A 86 -6.12 -6.30 1.04
C ASN A 86 -7.16 -6.19 -0.08
N LEU A 87 -7.74 -7.32 -0.50
CA LEU A 87 -8.82 -7.32 -1.49
C LEU A 87 -10.10 -6.68 -0.94
N GLY A 88 -10.40 -6.85 0.35
CA GLY A 88 -11.52 -6.21 1.01
C GLY A 88 -11.37 -4.69 1.03
N LEU A 89 -10.20 -4.17 1.40
CA LEU A 89 -9.88 -2.75 1.33
C LEU A 89 -10.01 -2.22 -0.10
N LEU A 90 -9.37 -2.90 -1.06
CA LEU A 90 -9.45 -2.51 -2.46
C LEU A 90 -10.90 -2.54 -2.97
N GLY A 91 -11.64 -3.60 -2.66
CA GLY A 91 -13.03 -3.75 -3.04
C GLY A 91 -13.93 -2.68 -2.44
N PHE A 92 -13.72 -2.37 -1.16
CA PHE A 92 -14.45 -1.31 -0.47
C PHE A 92 -14.24 0.04 -1.16
N PHE A 93 -13.01 0.48 -1.36
CA PHE A 93 -12.75 1.78 -1.96
C PHE A 93 -13.11 1.86 -3.45
N LYS A 94 -12.94 0.76 -4.18
CA LYS A 94 -13.19 0.73 -5.62
C LYS A 94 -14.66 0.56 -5.98
N TYR A 95 -15.40 -0.21 -5.20
CA TYR A 95 -16.74 -0.64 -5.57
C TYR A 95 -17.85 -0.16 -4.62
N TRP A 96 -17.51 0.56 -3.54
CA TRP A 96 -18.50 1.03 -2.57
C TRP A 96 -19.62 1.84 -3.25
N ASP A 97 -19.24 2.86 -4.01
CA ASP A 97 -20.22 3.74 -4.65
C ASP A 97 -21.08 3.00 -5.69
N PHE A 98 -20.49 2.02 -6.37
CA PHE A 98 -21.22 1.15 -7.27
C PHE A 98 -22.26 0.30 -6.52
N PHE A 99 -21.88 -0.32 -5.43
CA PHE A 99 -22.80 -1.11 -4.60
C PHE A 99 -23.86 -0.23 -3.94
N ALA A 100 -23.48 0.91 -3.39
CA ALA A 100 -24.38 1.87 -2.76
C ALA A 100 -25.43 2.36 -3.76
N ALA A 101 -25.03 2.73 -4.96
CA ALA A 101 -25.95 3.16 -6.02
C ALA A 101 -26.93 2.06 -6.43
N ASN A 102 -26.45 0.82 -6.62
CA ASN A 102 -27.32 -0.31 -7.00
C ASN A 102 -28.26 -0.74 -5.87
N LEU A 103 -27.79 -0.78 -4.62
CA LEU A 103 -28.64 -1.15 -3.48
C LEU A 103 -29.67 -0.07 -3.16
N SER A 104 -29.37 1.20 -3.42
CA SER A 104 -30.35 2.30 -3.28
C SER A 104 -31.49 2.26 -4.30
N LEU A 105 -31.44 1.40 -5.30
CA LEU A 105 -32.56 1.12 -6.22
C LEU A 105 -33.66 0.29 -5.55
N ILE A 106 -33.34 -0.37 -4.43
CA ILE A 106 -34.32 -1.16 -3.68
C ILE A 106 -35.22 -0.20 -2.85
N PRO A 107 -36.54 -0.25 -2.99
CA PRO A 107 -37.43 0.61 -2.20
C PRO A 107 -37.21 0.44 -0.71
N GLY A 108 -37.00 1.57 0.00
CA GLY A 108 -36.73 1.60 1.45
C GLY A 108 -35.27 1.46 1.85
N VAL A 109 -34.33 1.28 0.91
CA VAL A 109 -32.88 1.25 1.18
C VAL A 109 -32.24 2.51 0.62
N SER A 110 -31.64 3.32 1.48
CA SER A 110 -30.82 4.46 1.08
C SER A 110 -29.42 4.31 1.68
N ILE A 111 -28.44 4.00 0.84
CA ILE A 111 -27.04 3.89 1.23
C ILE A 111 -26.30 5.12 0.70
N PRO A 112 -25.62 5.89 1.57
CA PRO A 112 -24.89 7.07 1.11
C PRO A 112 -23.72 6.66 0.23
N THR A 113 -23.60 7.29 -0.93
CA THR A 113 -22.39 7.25 -1.74
C THR A 113 -21.32 8.10 -1.03
N LEU A 114 -20.11 7.57 -0.93
CA LEU A 114 -19.00 8.26 -0.27
C LEU A 114 -18.29 9.23 -1.22
N GLY A 115 -18.49 9.07 -2.53
CA GLY A 115 -17.86 9.91 -3.55
C GLY A 115 -16.33 9.92 -3.47
N LEU A 116 -15.75 8.83 -2.95
CA LEU A 116 -14.31 8.74 -2.76
C LEU A 116 -13.63 8.57 -4.12
N PRO A 117 -12.81 9.53 -4.55
CA PRO A 117 -12.02 9.33 -5.76
C PRO A 117 -11.11 8.12 -5.55
N LEU A 118 -10.98 7.26 -6.58
CA LEU A 118 -10.07 6.12 -6.53
C LEU A 118 -8.63 6.63 -6.38
N PRO A 119 -7.90 6.23 -5.33
CA PRO A 119 -6.50 6.60 -5.20
C PRO A 119 -5.72 6.01 -6.36
N ILE A 120 -4.93 6.88 -7.00
CA ILE A 120 -4.07 6.46 -8.11
C ILE A 120 -3.12 5.37 -7.58
N GLY A 121 -3.17 4.21 -8.22
CA GLY A 121 -2.26 3.10 -7.91
C GLY A 121 -2.64 2.20 -6.74
N ILE A 122 -3.79 2.40 -6.07
CA ILE A 122 -4.21 1.52 -4.96
C ILE A 122 -4.23 0.03 -5.37
N SER A 123 -4.70 -0.27 -6.56
CA SER A 123 -4.73 -1.65 -7.06
C SER A 123 -3.31 -2.21 -7.21
N PHE A 124 -2.39 -1.39 -7.72
CA PHE A 124 -1.02 -1.83 -7.95
C PHE A 124 -0.29 -2.13 -6.63
N PHE A 125 -0.34 -1.22 -5.66
CA PHE A 125 0.35 -1.47 -4.39
C PHE A 125 -0.31 -2.61 -3.60
N THR A 126 -1.64 -2.77 -3.68
CA THR A 126 -2.34 -3.90 -3.06
C THR A 126 -1.86 -5.23 -3.62
N PHE A 127 -1.75 -5.36 -4.94
CA PHE A 127 -1.22 -6.58 -5.55
C PHE A 127 0.24 -6.82 -5.19
N GLN A 128 1.03 -5.77 -5.07
CA GLN A 128 2.43 -5.86 -4.69
C GLN A 128 2.61 -6.35 -3.26
N THR A 129 1.85 -5.82 -2.31
CA THR A 129 1.91 -6.28 -0.92
C THR A 129 1.41 -7.71 -0.76
N MET A 130 0.36 -8.08 -1.50
CA MET A 130 -0.09 -9.48 -1.57
C MET A 130 1.00 -10.41 -2.12
N SER A 131 1.67 -10.02 -3.22
CA SER A 131 2.79 -10.79 -3.76
C SER A 131 3.89 -11.01 -2.73
N TYR A 132 4.26 -9.96 -1.99
CA TYR A 132 5.25 -10.08 -0.92
C TYR A 132 4.87 -11.13 0.13
N THR A 133 3.63 -11.13 0.62
CA THR A 133 3.17 -12.10 1.63
C THR A 133 3.20 -13.54 1.08
N ILE A 134 2.84 -13.71 -0.20
CA ILE A 134 2.91 -15.00 -0.90
C ILE A 134 4.36 -15.45 -1.09
N ASP A 135 5.27 -14.56 -1.46
CA ASP A 135 6.68 -14.86 -1.66
C ASP A 135 7.37 -15.26 -0.34
N VAL A 136 6.99 -14.61 0.77
CA VAL A 136 7.43 -15.01 2.11
C VAL A 136 6.92 -16.42 2.44
N TYR A 137 5.67 -16.74 2.13
CA TYR A 137 5.11 -18.08 2.33
C TYR A 137 5.86 -19.13 1.51
N ARG A 138 6.11 -18.87 0.23
CA ARG A 138 6.87 -19.77 -0.66
C ARG A 138 8.33 -19.90 -0.25
N GLY A 139 8.85 -18.93 0.51
CA GLY A 139 10.25 -18.86 0.91
C GLY A 139 11.18 -18.26 -0.11
N GLU A 140 10.64 -17.63 -1.10
CA GLU A 140 11.36 -16.88 -2.11
C GLU A 140 11.86 -15.54 -1.54
N ALA A 141 11.14 -14.99 -0.55
CA ALA A 141 11.53 -13.82 0.20
C ALA A 141 11.60 -14.10 1.71
N LYS A 142 12.46 -13.35 2.42
CA LYS A 142 12.47 -13.32 3.90
C LYS A 142 11.60 -12.16 4.38
N ALA A 143 10.89 -12.36 5.51
CA ALA A 143 10.14 -11.28 6.10
C ALA A 143 11.06 -10.12 6.52
N GLN A 144 10.69 -8.92 6.12
CA GLN A 144 11.41 -7.71 6.50
C GLN A 144 11.18 -7.41 7.97
N LYS A 145 12.25 -7.42 8.76
CA LYS A 145 12.19 -7.13 10.20
C LYS A 145 12.15 -5.63 10.50
N ASN A 146 12.47 -4.79 9.53
CA ASN A 146 12.48 -3.34 9.69
C ASN A 146 11.31 -2.73 8.91
N ILE A 147 10.36 -2.15 9.65
CA ILE A 147 9.17 -1.52 9.09
C ILE A 147 9.48 -0.33 8.16
N ILE A 148 10.59 0.39 8.45
CA ILE A 148 11.02 1.52 7.61
C ILE A 148 11.45 1.02 6.24
N ASN A 149 12.24 -0.06 6.21
CA ASN A 149 12.68 -0.66 4.94
C ASN A 149 11.51 -1.24 4.17
N PHE A 150 10.57 -1.88 4.85
CA PHE A 150 9.35 -2.42 4.24
C PHE A 150 8.46 -1.31 3.70
N GLY A 151 8.22 -0.26 4.48
CA GLY A 151 7.43 0.89 4.07
C GLY A 151 8.07 1.69 2.93
N ALA A 152 9.41 1.78 2.89
CA ALA A 152 10.12 2.41 1.78
C ALA A 152 10.07 1.56 0.50
N TYR A 153 10.05 0.23 0.61
CA TYR A 153 9.98 -0.68 -0.53
C TYR A 153 8.62 -0.58 -1.25
N ASN A 154 7.53 -0.47 -0.52
CA ASN A 154 6.18 -0.40 -1.08
C ASN A 154 5.93 0.85 -1.95
N PRO A 155 6.18 2.08 -1.48
CA PRO A 155 6.01 3.27 -2.32
C PRO A 155 7.10 3.45 -3.37
N LEU A 156 8.32 2.89 -3.16
CA LEU A 156 9.44 3.02 -4.11
C LEU A 156 9.27 2.26 -5.41
N LEU A 157 8.46 1.20 -5.44
CA LEU A 157 8.19 0.48 -6.68
C LEU A 157 7.38 1.33 -7.69
N TYR A 158 6.78 2.43 -7.25
CA TYR A 158 6.28 3.45 -8.16
C TYR A 158 7.37 4.19 -8.93
N PHE A 159 8.61 4.17 -8.43
CA PHE A 159 9.77 4.83 -9.04
C PHE A 159 10.72 3.88 -9.77
N ARG A 160 10.43 2.57 -9.76
CA ARG A 160 11.28 1.57 -10.41
C ARG A 160 10.72 1.23 -11.79
N PHE A 161 10.93 2.15 -12.69
CA PHE A 161 10.89 1.94 -14.14
C PHE A 161 12.23 2.30 -14.72
#